data_1835af056bdf0d1a4c5f4907a092bc71
#
_entry.id   1835af056bdf0d1a4c5f4907a092bc71
#
_cell.length_a   1.000
_cell.length_b   1.000
_cell.length_c   1.000
_cell.angle_alpha   90.00
_cell.angle_beta   90.00
_cell.angle_gamma   90.00
#
_symmetry.space_group_name_H-M   'P 1'
#
loop_
_entity.id
_entity.type
_entity.pdbx_description
1 polymer ?
#
loop_
_entity_poly.entity_id
_entity_poly.type
_entity_poly.pdbx_seq_one_letter_code
_entity_poly.pdbx_strand_id
1 'polypeptide(L)'
;FAAIVRDATSTYNLWTFNMDKFEEVYNQTGNELPENSSEITIPSIQTGVNRPFKLNDNFSVNSELDLDIHFDGERNSLISLSLFSVNPHFGSEIKFKEIIDFRIGIGDIRSEIDFNEEEYISLQPNLGIGFHFDNLYIDYALTNLGDFSSSMYSNLFSLRYSLK
;
A
#
# COMPACT_ATOMS: atom_id res chain seq x y z
N PHE A 1 6.81 -14.93 -11.54
CA PHE A 1 5.92 -13.86 -12.02
C PHE A 1 4.53 -14.13 -11.50
N ALA A 2 3.85 -13.07 -11.06
CA ALA A 2 2.44 -13.08 -10.71
C ALA A 2 1.75 -11.87 -11.33
N ALA A 3 0.46 -11.99 -11.63
CA ALA A 3 -0.40 -10.89 -12.02
C ALA A 3 -1.76 -11.08 -11.39
N ILE A 4 -2.31 -10.00 -10.84
CA ILE A 4 -3.63 -9.96 -10.20
C ILE A 4 -4.40 -8.81 -10.84
N VAL A 5 -5.63 -9.06 -11.24
CA VAL A 5 -6.58 -8.02 -11.65
C VAL A 5 -7.54 -7.82 -10.49
N ARG A 6 -7.60 -6.58 -9.99
CA ARG A 6 -8.55 -6.17 -8.96
C ARG A 6 -9.69 -5.41 -9.59
N ASP A 7 -10.88 -5.52 -9.00
CA ASP A 7 -12.08 -4.83 -9.43
C ASP A 7 -12.41 -5.00 -10.92
N ALA A 8 -12.16 -6.23 -11.45
CA ALA A 8 -12.29 -6.54 -12.88
C ALA A 8 -13.68 -6.23 -13.45
N THR A 9 -14.72 -6.26 -12.63
CA THR A 9 -16.11 -5.95 -13.02
C THR A 9 -16.52 -4.53 -12.68
N SER A 10 -15.61 -3.73 -12.12
CA SER A 10 -15.88 -2.43 -11.49
C SER A 10 -16.96 -2.48 -10.39
N THR A 11 -16.91 -1.57 -9.46
CA THR A 11 -17.93 -1.38 -8.43
C THR A 11 -18.51 0.00 -8.56
N TYR A 12 -19.82 0.10 -8.50
CA TYR A 12 -20.55 1.35 -8.55
C TYR A 12 -21.28 1.60 -7.24
N ASN A 13 -20.96 2.71 -6.59
CA ASN A 13 -21.62 3.17 -5.37
C ASN A 13 -22.39 4.44 -5.64
N LEU A 14 -23.64 4.49 -5.20
CA LEU A 14 -24.47 5.68 -5.25
C LEU A 14 -24.79 6.14 -3.82
N TRP A 15 -24.36 7.34 -3.50
CA TRP A 15 -24.64 7.97 -2.23
C TRP A 15 -25.88 8.88 -2.40
N THR A 16 -26.97 8.54 -1.73
CA THR A 16 -28.18 9.34 -1.72
C THR A 16 -28.43 9.86 -0.33
N PHE A 17 -28.68 11.16 -0.22
CA PHE A 17 -28.96 11.83 1.05
C PHE A 17 -30.45 12.15 1.15
N ASN A 18 -31.02 11.94 2.34
CA ASN A 18 -32.39 12.38 2.61
C ASN A 18 -32.36 13.87 2.98
N MET A 19 -32.64 14.73 1.97
CA MET A 19 -32.54 16.18 2.09
C MET A 19 -33.44 16.74 3.17
N ASP A 20 -34.65 16.18 3.37
CA ASP A 20 -35.59 16.64 4.38
C ASP A 20 -34.98 16.61 5.81
N LYS A 21 -34.10 15.67 6.07
CA LYS A 21 -33.41 15.55 7.38
C LYS A 21 -32.29 16.55 7.57
N PHE A 22 -31.71 17.06 6.49
CA PHE A 22 -30.62 18.02 6.53
C PHE A 22 -31.07 19.47 6.48
N GLU A 23 -32.31 19.75 6.04
CA GLU A 23 -32.86 21.10 5.92
C GLU A 23 -32.86 21.86 7.27
N GLU A 24 -33.18 21.19 8.36
CA GLU A 24 -33.13 21.78 9.70
C GLU A 24 -31.69 22.15 10.10
N VAL A 25 -30.71 21.30 9.78
CA VAL A 25 -29.29 21.55 10.06
C VAL A 25 -28.78 22.73 9.23
N TYR A 26 -29.16 22.77 7.95
CA TYR A 26 -28.83 23.89 7.04
C TYR A 26 -29.38 25.23 7.61
N ASN A 27 -30.64 25.26 8.00
CA ASN A 27 -31.26 26.46 8.55
C ASN A 27 -30.59 26.96 9.84
N GLN A 28 -29.98 26.04 10.62
CA GLN A 28 -29.28 26.39 11.87
C GLN A 28 -27.82 26.77 11.64
N THR A 29 -27.12 26.17 10.69
CA THR A 29 -25.67 26.29 10.53
C THR A 29 -25.25 27.11 9.31
N GLY A 30 -26.11 27.23 8.30
CA GLY A 30 -25.80 27.86 7.00
C GLY A 30 -24.82 27.04 6.15
N ASN A 31 -24.53 25.79 6.54
CA ASN A 31 -23.67 24.91 5.74
C ASN A 31 -24.39 24.43 4.48
N GLU A 32 -23.62 24.16 3.42
CA GLU A 32 -24.17 23.59 2.20
C GLU A 32 -24.78 22.20 2.46
N LEU A 33 -25.90 21.92 1.77
CA LEU A 33 -26.54 20.61 1.87
C LEU A 33 -25.68 19.57 1.11
N PRO A 34 -25.57 18.33 1.64
CA PRO A 34 -24.86 17.29 0.94
C PRO A 34 -25.56 16.92 -0.37
N GLU A 35 -24.80 16.86 -1.45
CA GLU A 35 -25.31 16.46 -2.75
C GLU A 35 -25.20 14.94 -2.95
N ASN A 36 -26.14 14.37 -3.72
CA ASN A 36 -26.03 12.98 -4.13
C ASN A 36 -24.81 12.80 -5.01
N SER A 37 -24.02 11.80 -4.77
CA SER A 37 -22.79 11.51 -5.51
C SER A 37 -22.73 10.06 -5.96
N SER A 38 -22.02 9.83 -7.05
CA SER A 38 -21.72 8.49 -7.55
C SER A 38 -20.21 8.26 -7.58
N GLU A 39 -19.81 7.09 -7.17
CA GLU A 39 -18.42 6.64 -7.15
C GLU A 39 -18.31 5.33 -7.93
N ILE A 40 -17.31 5.26 -8.81
CA ILE A 40 -16.99 4.05 -9.55
C ILE A 40 -15.56 3.61 -9.23
N THR A 41 -15.38 2.36 -8.90
CA THR A 41 -14.07 1.74 -8.75
C THR A 41 -13.65 1.16 -10.09
N ILE A 42 -12.55 1.67 -10.64
CA ILE A 42 -12.02 1.22 -11.94
C ILE A 42 -11.05 0.05 -11.70
N PRO A 43 -11.00 -0.94 -12.60
CA PRO A 43 -10.06 -2.05 -12.50
C PRO A 43 -8.62 -1.59 -12.36
N SER A 44 -7.82 -2.37 -11.60
CA SER A 44 -6.38 -2.19 -11.48
C SER A 44 -5.66 -3.50 -11.71
N ILE A 45 -4.39 -3.43 -12.11
CA ILE A 45 -3.53 -4.58 -12.33
C ILE A 45 -2.34 -4.47 -11.39
N GLN A 46 -2.12 -5.51 -10.60
CA GLN A 46 -0.89 -5.69 -9.85
C GLN A 46 -0.08 -6.78 -10.51
N THR A 47 1.17 -6.50 -10.83
CA THR A 47 2.08 -7.49 -11.42
C THR A 47 3.41 -7.44 -10.72
N GLY A 48 4.06 -8.60 -10.55
CA GLY A 48 5.32 -8.69 -9.85
C GLY A 48 6.21 -9.81 -10.31
N VAL A 49 7.48 -9.64 -10.00
CA VAL A 49 8.53 -10.63 -10.18
C VAL A 49 9.28 -10.84 -8.88
N ASN A 50 9.37 -12.08 -8.47
CA ASN A 50 10.15 -12.50 -7.33
C ASN A 50 11.29 -13.38 -7.79
N ARG A 51 12.48 -13.22 -7.19
CA ARG A 51 13.66 -14.00 -7.51
C ARG A 51 14.42 -14.42 -6.26
N PRO A 52 14.42 -15.71 -5.92
CA PRO A 52 15.23 -16.25 -4.85
C PRO A 52 16.68 -16.48 -5.31
N PHE A 53 17.64 -16.19 -4.41
CA PHE A 53 19.05 -16.43 -4.58
C PHE A 53 19.59 -17.17 -3.35
N LYS A 54 20.25 -18.29 -3.56
CA LYS A 54 21.00 -18.97 -2.49
C LYS A 54 22.43 -18.44 -2.50
N LEU A 55 22.84 -17.74 -1.46
CA LEU A 55 24.20 -17.21 -1.33
C LEU A 55 25.16 -18.30 -0.83
N ASN A 56 24.74 -19.07 0.17
CA ASN A 56 25.44 -20.23 0.71
C ASN A 56 24.47 -21.11 1.50
N ASP A 57 24.98 -22.11 2.23
CA ASP A 57 24.12 -23.03 2.99
C ASP A 57 23.40 -22.38 4.19
N ASN A 58 23.87 -21.23 4.64
CA ASN A 58 23.27 -20.52 5.77
C ASN A 58 22.45 -19.30 5.35
N PHE A 59 22.68 -18.74 4.17
CA PHE A 59 22.03 -17.50 3.72
C PHE A 59 21.34 -17.67 2.38
N SER A 60 20.10 -17.25 2.33
CA SER A 60 19.34 -17.02 1.09
C SER A 60 18.78 -15.61 1.06
N VAL A 61 18.62 -15.08 -0.14
CA VAL A 61 18.01 -13.76 -0.39
C VAL A 61 16.84 -13.96 -1.33
N ASN A 62 15.74 -13.33 -1.02
CA ASN A 62 14.58 -13.27 -1.90
C ASN A 62 14.28 -11.81 -2.20
N SER A 63 14.26 -11.42 -3.47
CA SER A 63 13.97 -10.05 -3.88
C SER A 63 12.76 -10.01 -4.79
N GLU A 64 11.93 -9.00 -4.59
CA GLU A 64 10.66 -8.82 -5.28
C GLU A 64 10.53 -7.38 -5.79
N LEU A 65 10.00 -7.26 -6.99
CA LEU A 65 9.61 -6.00 -7.60
C LEU A 65 8.16 -6.13 -8.07
N ASP A 66 7.32 -5.26 -7.58
CA ASP A 66 5.91 -5.18 -7.94
C ASP A 66 5.57 -3.83 -8.55
N LEU A 67 4.57 -3.85 -9.43
CA LEU A 67 4.00 -2.68 -10.07
C LEU A 67 2.48 -2.73 -9.90
N ASP A 68 1.94 -1.69 -9.25
CA ASP A 68 0.50 -1.44 -9.20
C ASP A 68 0.12 -0.45 -10.30
N ILE A 69 -0.70 -0.88 -11.24
CA ILE A 69 -1.14 -0.12 -12.40
C ILE A 69 -2.62 0.21 -12.22
N HIS A 70 -2.93 1.49 -12.15
CA HIS A 70 -4.29 2.02 -12.01
C HIS A 70 -4.71 2.76 -13.28
N PHE A 71 -5.97 2.59 -13.69
CA PHE A 71 -6.51 3.16 -14.94
C PHE A 71 -7.52 4.28 -14.70
N ASP A 72 -7.50 4.89 -13.53
CA ASP A 72 -8.42 5.94 -13.10
C ASP A 72 -7.87 7.37 -13.26
N GLY A 73 -6.87 7.52 -14.12
CA GLY A 73 -6.29 8.81 -14.47
C GLY A 73 -5.05 9.17 -13.66
N GLU A 74 -4.79 10.46 -13.56
CA GLU A 74 -3.62 10.99 -12.86
C GLU A 74 -3.74 10.81 -11.36
N ARG A 75 -2.69 10.29 -10.75
CA ARG A 75 -2.51 10.14 -9.31
C ARG A 75 -1.17 10.71 -8.88
N ASN A 76 -1.01 11.00 -7.59
CA ASN A 76 0.28 11.31 -7.00
C ASN A 76 1.14 10.04 -6.90
N SER A 77 1.67 9.59 -8.03
CA SER A 77 2.51 8.40 -8.16
C SER A 77 3.79 8.74 -8.89
N LEU A 78 4.81 7.89 -8.80
CA LEU A 78 6.10 8.11 -9.47
C LEU A 78 5.93 8.26 -11.00
N ILE A 79 5.04 7.49 -11.58
CA ILE A 79 4.69 7.58 -13.00
C ILE A 79 3.19 7.83 -13.08
N SER A 80 2.82 9.03 -13.51
CA SER A 80 1.43 9.45 -13.66
C SER A 80 1.20 9.97 -15.07
N LEU A 81 0.24 9.39 -15.76
CA LEU A 81 -0.21 9.76 -17.09
C LEU A 81 -1.72 9.93 -17.09
N SER A 82 -2.24 10.66 -18.07
CA SER A 82 -3.68 10.93 -18.15
C SER A 82 -4.58 9.69 -18.22
N LEU A 83 -4.05 8.54 -18.66
CA LEU A 83 -4.81 7.30 -18.80
C LEU A 83 -4.51 6.26 -17.71
N PHE A 84 -3.33 6.28 -17.12
CA PHE A 84 -2.94 5.35 -16.08
C PHE A 84 -1.81 5.89 -15.22
N SER A 85 -1.68 5.34 -14.04
CA SER A 85 -0.59 5.60 -13.10
C SER A 85 0.05 4.30 -12.65
N VAL A 86 1.35 4.35 -12.30
CA VAL A 86 2.12 3.18 -11.87
C VAL A 86 2.82 3.47 -10.57
N ASN A 87 2.59 2.62 -9.57
CA ASN A 87 3.29 2.62 -8.28
C ASN A 87 4.22 1.41 -8.19
N PRO A 88 5.54 1.61 -8.24
CA PRO A 88 6.51 0.55 -8.03
C PRO A 88 6.71 0.27 -6.54
N HIS A 89 6.89 -1.01 -6.19
CA HIS A 89 7.24 -1.49 -4.87
C HIS A 89 8.45 -2.42 -4.98
N PHE A 90 9.39 -2.28 -4.09
CA PHE A 90 10.54 -3.17 -4.01
C PHE A 90 10.65 -3.76 -2.61
N GLY A 91 10.89 -5.07 -2.53
CA GLY A 91 11.11 -5.79 -1.29
C GLY A 91 12.30 -6.74 -1.38
N SER A 92 12.99 -6.92 -0.27
CA SER A 92 14.02 -7.95 -0.16
C SER A 92 14.01 -8.57 1.23
N GLU A 93 14.17 -9.89 1.26
CA GLU A 93 14.25 -10.70 2.46
C GLU A 93 15.57 -11.46 2.46
N ILE A 94 16.31 -11.35 3.56
CA ILE A 94 17.53 -12.13 3.81
C ILE A 94 17.21 -13.14 4.89
N LYS A 95 17.30 -14.43 4.56
CA LYS A 95 17.10 -15.53 5.50
C LYS A 95 18.42 -16.08 6.00
N PHE A 96 18.52 -16.26 7.29
CA PHE A 96 19.63 -16.95 7.96
C PHE A 96 19.17 -18.28 8.52
N LYS A 97 19.69 -19.38 8.00
CA LYS A 97 19.41 -20.78 8.41
C LYS A 97 17.91 -21.11 8.47
N GLU A 98 17.07 -20.43 7.68
CA GLU A 98 15.62 -20.58 7.74
C GLU A 98 15.01 -20.31 9.13
N ILE A 99 15.78 -19.65 10.02
CA ILE A 99 15.39 -19.36 11.40
C ILE A 99 15.11 -17.87 11.59
N ILE A 100 15.91 -17.01 10.97
CA ILE A 100 15.81 -15.56 11.12
C ILE A 100 15.67 -14.95 9.72
N ASP A 101 14.67 -14.09 9.57
CA ASP A 101 14.45 -13.30 8.38
C ASP A 101 14.65 -11.82 8.69
N PHE A 102 15.40 -11.13 7.84
CA PHE A 102 15.47 -9.67 7.80
C PHE A 102 14.83 -9.19 6.51
N ARG A 103 13.90 -8.26 6.64
CA ARG A 103 13.13 -7.73 5.51
C ARG A 103 13.30 -6.23 5.40
N ILE A 104 13.48 -5.77 4.18
CA ILE A 104 13.45 -4.35 3.84
C ILE A 104 12.50 -4.17 2.66
N GLY A 105 11.79 -3.07 2.66
CA GLY A 105 10.88 -2.73 1.57
C GLY A 105 10.79 -1.23 1.36
N ILE A 106 10.51 -0.84 0.13
CA ILE A 106 10.19 0.53 -0.25
C ILE A 106 8.93 0.45 -1.11
N GLY A 107 7.95 1.25 -0.75
CA GLY A 107 6.71 1.36 -1.51
C GLY A 107 6.16 2.78 -1.42
N ASP A 108 4.97 2.97 -2.00
CA ASP A 108 4.24 4.21 -1.96
C ASP A 108 5.08 5.42 -2.39
N ILE A 109 5.79 5.25 -3.54
CA ILE A 109 6.67 6.29 -4.08
C ILE A 109 5.79 7.30 -4.82
N ARG A 110 5.74 8.54 -4.29
CA ARG A 110 4.86 9.60 -4.78
C ARG A 110 5.63 10.85 -5.14
N SER A 111 5.13 11.62 -6.10
CA SER A 111 5.51 13.01 -6.28
C SER A 111 4.55 13.89 -5.49
N GLU A 112 5.06 14.67 -4.55
CA GLU A 112 4.29 15.59 -3.71
C GLU A 112 4.79 17.01 -3.90
N ILE A 113 3.94 17.99 -3.65
CA ILE A 113 4.28 19.41 -3.73
C ILE A 113 4.29 19.95 -2.30
N ASP A 114 5.42 20.57 -1.90
CA ASP A 114 5.56 21.24 -0.61
C ASP A 114 4.79 22.57 -0.58
N PHE A 115 4.65 23.15 0.61
CA PHE A 115 4.05 24.49 0.84
C PHE A 115 4.76 25.63 0.08
N ASN A 116 6.01 25.42 -0.35
CA ASN A 116 6.77 26.34 -1.19
C ASN A 116 6.58 26.12 -2.69
N GLU A 117 5.64 25.25 -3.10
CA GLU A 117 5.41 24.82 -4.49
C GLU A 117 6.61 24.06 -5.10
N GLU A 118 7.49 23.47 -4.27
CA GLU A 118 8.58 22.63 -4.74
C GLU A 118 8.13 21.15 -4.78
N GLU A 119 8.40 20.48 -5.92
CA GLU A 119 8.15 19.05 -6.06
C GLU A 119 9.23 18.23 -5.33
N TYR A 120 8.80 17.26 -4.54
CA TYR A 120 9.70 16.30 -3.92
C TYR A 120 9.16 14.88 -4.02
N ILE A 121 10.05 13.89 -3.93
CA ILE A 121 9.66 12.47 -3.93
C ILE A 121 9.51 12.01 -2.48
N SER A 122 8.29 11.63 -2.15
CA SER A 122 7.96 10.91 -0.92
C SER A 122 8.06 9.41 -1.17
N LEU A 123 8.59 8.65 -0.22
CA LEU A 123 8.67 7.20 -0.28
C LEU A 123 8.47 6.61 1.11
N GLN A 124 7.96 5.38 1.16
CA GLN A 124 7.65 4.69 2.40
C GLN A 124 8.59 3.49 2.60
N PRO A 125 9.67 3.65 3.39
CA PRO A 125 10.51 2.53 3.78
C PRO A 125 9.83 1.69 4.86
N ASN A 126 10.08 0.37 4.80
CA ASN A 126 9.57 -0.60 5.74
C ASN A 126 10.72 -1.55 6.15
N LEU A 127 10.74 -1.93 7.41
CA LEU A 127 11.72 -2.87 7.97
C LEU A 127 11.00 -4.00 8.69
N GLY A 128 11.51 -5.21 8.59
CA GLY A 128 10.93 -6.36 9.27
C GLY A 128 11.97 -7.33 9.80
N ILE A 129 11.61 -8.02 10.85
CA ILE A 129 12.36 -9.16 11.37
C ILE A 129 11.39 -10.31 11.64
N GLY A 130 11.77 -11.53 11.24
CA GLY A 130 11.04 -12.75 11.49
C GLY A 130 11.88 -13.79 12.22
N PHE A 131 11.22 -14.58 13.06
CA PHE A 131 11.80 -15.75 13.74
C PHE A 131 10.94 -16.96 13.44
N HIS A 132 11.57 -18.02 12.90
CA HIS A 132 10.92 -19.28 12.59
C HIS A 132 11.51 -20.37 13.47
N PHE A 133 10.66 -21.00 14.27
CA PHE A 133 11.06 -22.08 15.13
C PHE A 133 10.06 -23.24 15.01
N ASP A 134 10.45 -24.30 14.33
CA ASP A 134 9.60 -25.44 13.96
C ASP A 134 8.28 -25.00 13.29
N ASN A 135 7.18 -25.05 14.03
CA ASN A 135 5.86 -24.67 13.54
C ASN A 135 5.44 -23.25 13.97
N LEU A 136 6.30 -22.53 14.71
CA LEU A 136 6.03 -21.20 15.24
C LEU A 136 6.75 -20.14 14.39
N TYR A 137 5.99 -19.13 13.95
CA TYR A 137 6.49 -17.98 13.22
C TYR A 137 6.11 -16.73 13.99
N ILE A 138 7.10 -15.90 14.28
CA ILE A 138 6.92 -14.62 14.96
C ILE A 138 7.51 -13.55 14.06
N ASP A 139 6.70 -12.61 13.61
CA ASP A 139 7.14 -11.53 12.75
C ASP A 139 6.84 -10.18 13.40
N TYR A 140 7.77 -9.26 13.23
CA TYR A 140 7.62 -7.87 13.61
C TYR A 140 8.02 -6.98 12.45
N ALA A 141 7.23 -5.93 12.17
CA ALA A 141 7.55 -4.95 11.16
C ALA A 141 7.30 -3.53 11.65
N LEU A 142 8.19 -2.64 11.22
CA LEU A 142 8.05 -1.20 11.28
C LEU A 142 7.72 -0.71 9.87
N THR A 143 6.60 -0.02 9.74
CA THR A 143 6.12 0.53 8.47
C THR A 143 5.93 2.03 8.58
N ASN A 144 5.79 2.72 7.45
CA ASN A 144 5.61 4.18 7.37
C ASN A 144 6.81 4.96 7.92
N LEU A 145 8.03 4.50 7.70
CA LEU A 145 9.22 5.15 8.25
C LEU A 145 9.61 6.46 7.55
N GLY A 146 8.88 6.92 6.55
CA GLY A 146 9.19 8.14 5.77
C GLY A 146 8.12 9.21 5.77
N ASP A 147 6.92 8.89 6.22
CA ASP A 147 5.81 9.85 6.22
C ASP A 147 5.65 10.50 7.59
N PHE A 148 6.21 11.70 7.74
CA PHE A 148 6.10 12.50 8.95
C PHE A 148 4.79 13.27 9.07
N SER A 149 3.89 13.18 8.08
CA SER A 149 2.70 14.03 8.02
C SER A 149 1.55 13.55 8.90
N SER A 150 1.39 12.26 9.13
CA SER A 150 0.22 11.72 9.85
C SER A 150 0.55 10.83 11.04
N SER A 151 1.57 9.98 10.95
CA SER A 151 2.07 9.22 12.10
C SER A 151 3.54 8.85 11.88
N MET A 152 4.34 8.91 12.94
CA MET A 152 5.78 8.67 12.81
C MET A 152 6.15 7.28 12.30
N TYR A 153 5.37 6.26 12.62
CA TYR A 153 5.54 4.87 12.17
C TYR A 153 4.42 3.97 12.66
N SER A 154 4.22 2.84 12.01
CA SER A 154 3.30 1.80 12.45
C SER A 154 4.06 0.54 12.85
N ASN A 155 3.60 -0.10 13.93
CA ASN A 155 4.13 -1.37 14.41
C ASN A 155 3.18 -2.50 14.02
N LEU A 156 3.69 -3.51 13.35
CA LEU A 156 2.95 -4.71 13.02
C LEU A 156 3.59 -5.92 13.70
N PHE A 157 2.80 -6.65 14.46
CA PHE A 157 3.21 -7.88 15.10
C PHE A 157 2.34 -9.03 14.62
N SER A 158 2.96 -10.13 14.20
CA SER A 158 2.27 -11.33 13.72
C SER A 158 2.78 -12.57 14.44
N LEU A 159 1.86 -13.44 14.83
CA LEU A 159 2.14 -14.75 15.39
C LEU A 159 1.37 -15.80 14.60
N ARG A 160 2.07 -16.77 14.04
CA ARG A 160 1.48 -17.89 13.32
C ARG A 160 1.98 -19.22 13.85
N TYR A 161 1.07 -20.14 14.11
CA TYR A 161 1.38 -21.51 14.48
C TYR A 161 0.75 -22.48 13.48
N SER A 162 1.56 -23.35 12.87
CA SER A 162 1.08 -24.38 11.94
C SER A 162 0.81 -25.68 12.66
N LEU A 163 -0.43 -26.13 12.67
CA LEU A 163 -0.81 -27.47 13.15
C LEU A 163 -0.47 -28.49 12.05
N LYS A 164 0.19 -29.57 12.43
CA LYS A 164 0.43 -30.73 11.54
C LYS A 164 -0.77 -31.65 11.53
#